data_4edaee3ca8fdf112c43e2fd9563e93ed
#
_entry.id   4edaee3ca8fdf112c43e2fd9563e93ed
#
_cell.length_a   1.000
_cell.length_b   1.000
_cell.length_c   1.000
_cell.angle_alpha   90.00
_cell.angle_beta   90.00
_cell.angle_gamma   90.00
#
_symmetry.space_group_name_H-M   'P 1'
#
loop_
_entity.id
_entity.type
_entity.pdbx_description
1 polymer ?
#
loop_
_entity_poly.entity_id
_entity_poly.type
_entity_poly.pdbx_seq_one_letter_code
_entity_poly.pdbx_strand_id
1 'polypeptide(L)'
;MTRRGSSPGIRALLCSSQRVGPVQAPPPVTAPEPGAFLVRPVDPDDLARWRPLWDGYNAFYGRAGATVLPEVVTRITWGRFLDPLEPVHALVAEAGAELVGLAHYLFHRSTILIEPTCYLQDLFTAPAWRGRGVGRALIEAVRARCRAAGAARLYWHTQAANATARRLYDGIAGPAEFVVYRTPL
;
A
#
# COMPACT_ATOMS: atom_id res chain seq x y z
N MET A 1 53.10 50.86 -26.45
CA MET A 1 52.27 50.23 -27.50
C MET A 1 50.98 49.72 -26.82
N THR A 2 49.96 50.50 -26.98
CA THR A 2 48.62 50.35 -26.39
C THR A 2 47.76 49.41 -27.23
N ARG A 3 47.11 48.41 -26.59
CA ARG A 3 45.92 47.78 -27.20
C ARG A 3 44.75 47.78 -26.17
N ARG A 4 43.75 48.51 -26.59
CA ARG A 4 42.44 48.56 -25.96
C ARG A 4 41.67 47.28 -26.27
N GLY A 5 41.13 46.60 -25.25
CA GLY A 5 40.18 45.50 -25.39
C GLY A 5 38.77 45.97 -25.06
N SER A 6 37.89 45.80 -26.03
CA SER A 6 36.46 46.19 -25.96
C SER A 6 35.64 45.17 -25.13
N SER A 7 34.80 45.68 -24.26
CA SER A 7 33.78 44.92 -23.52
C SER A 7 32.63 44.53 -24.46
N PRO A 8 32.09 43.30 -24.37
CA PRO A 8 30.83 42.97 -25.01
C PRO A 8 29.63 43.29 -24.13
N GLY A 9 28.68 43.98 -24.75
CA GLY A 9 27.47 44.48 -24.14
C GLY A 9 26.53 43.37 -23.59
N ILE A 10 25.89 43.73 -22.49
CA ILE A 10 24.83 42.94 -21.87
C ILE A 10 23.58 43.04 -22.76
N ARG A 11 23.15 41.94 -23.38
CA ARG A 11 21.86 41.82 -24.04
C ARG A 11 20.79 41.64 -22.97
N ALA A 12 19.88 42.62 -22.86
CA ALA A 12 18.66 42.50 -22.08
C ALA A 12 17.77 41.39 -22.65
N LEU A 13 17.56 40.33 -21.86
CA LEU A 13 16.53 39.32 -22.13
C LEU A 13 15.17 39.94 -21.76
N LEU A 14 14.37 40.26 -22.78
CA LEU A 14 12.97 40.60 -22.64
C LEU A 14 12.21 39.35 -22.15
N CYS A 15 11.75 39.42 -20.91
CA CYS A 15 10.88 38.44 -20.30
C CYS A 15 9.49 38.51 -20.97
N SER A 16 9.18 37.57 -21.85
CA SER A 16 7.84 37.42 -22.43
C SER A 16 6.89 36.95 -21.34
N SER A 17 6.01 37.83 -20.88
CA SER A 17 4.90 37.50 -19.98
C SER A 17 3.89 36.61 -20.74
N GLN A 18 4.03 35.29 -20.59
CA GLN A 18 3.00 34.35 -21.01
C GLN A 18 1.78 34.51 -20.08
N ARG A 19 0.67 34.93 -20.67
CA ARG A 19 -0.63 34.97 -19.97
C ARG A 19 -1.02 33.54 -19.64
N VAL A 20 -1.07 33.21 -18.34
CA VAL A 20 -1.68 31.98 -17.84
C VAL A 20 -3.18 32.06 -18.15
N GLY A 21 -3.66 31.20 -19.02
CA GLY A 21 -5.09 31.07 -19.30
C GLY A 21 -5.86 30.64 -18.04
N PRO A 22 -7.19 30.82 -18.02
CA PRO A 22 -7.99 30.46 -16.86
C PRO A 22 -7.81 28.97 -16.52
N VAL A 23 -7.49 28.70 -15.24
CA VAL A 23 -7.40 27.34 -14.71
C VAL A 23 -8.77 26.70 -14.88
N GLN A 24 -8.84 25.67 -15.72
CA GLN A 24 -10.06 24.91 -15.95
C GLN A 24 -10.42 24.16 -14.66
N ALA A 25 -11.65 24.36 -14.18
CA ALA A 25 -12.13 23.65 -13.00
C ALA A 25 -12.00 22.13 -13.22
N PRO A 26 -11.58 21.35 -12.20
CA PRO A 26 -11.49 19.90 -12.34
C PRO A 26 -12.89 19.35 -12.72
N PRO A 27 -12.94 18.29 -13.56
CA PRO A 27 -14.21 17.68 -13.94
C PRO A 27 -14.95 17.20 -12.69
N PRO A 28 -16.30 17.21 -12.69
CA PRO A 28 -17.08 16.73 -11.57
C PRO A 28 -16.68 15.29 -11.24
N VAL A 29 -16.44 15.02 -9.97
CA VAL A 29 -16.18 13.66 -9.47
C VAL A 29 -17.45 12.86 -9.69
N THR A 30 -17.48 12.06 -10.73
CA THR A 30 -18.56 11.11 -11.00
C THR A 30 -18.60 10.11 -9.85
N ALA A 31 -19.79 9.85 -9.30
CA ALA A 31 -19.97 8.78 -8.31
C ALA A 31 -19.44 7.46 -8.88
N PRO A 32 -18.68 6.67 -8.11
CA PRO A 32 -18.11 5.43 -8.62
C PRO A 32 -19.24 4.49 -9.08
N GLU A 33 -19.03 3.82 -10.21
CA GLU A 33 -19.91 2.79 -10.75
C GLU A 33 -20.23 1.75 -9.66
N PRO A 34 -21.45 1.17 -9.64
CA PRO A 34 -21.82 0.14 -8.68
C PRO A 34 -20.80 -1.03 -8.68
N GLY A 35 -20.12 -1.23 -7.56
CA GLY A 35 -19.06 -2.24 -7.44
C GLY A 35 -17.64 -1.74 -7.71
N ALA A 36 -17.45 -0.47 -8.06
CA ALA A 36 -16.11 0.15 -8.14
C ALA A 36 -15.55 0.37 -6.74
N PHE A 37 -14.23 0.19 -6.61
CA PHE A 37 -13.49 0.47 -5.38
C PHE A 37 -12.15 1.14 -5.71
N LEU A 38 -11.62 1.89 -4.76
CA LEU A 38 -10.31 2.54 -4.83
C LEU A 38 -9.38 1.92 -3.79
N VAL A 39 -8.10 1.71 -4.15
CA VAL A 39 -7.07 1.32 -3.18
C VAL A 39 -6.24 2.54 -2.81
N ARG A 40 -6.14 2.81 -1.50
CA ARG A 40 -5.39 3.95 -0.96
C ARG A 40 -4.68 3.59 0.36
N PRO A 41 -3.70 4.39 0.82
CA PRO A 41 -3.22 4.32 2.19
C PRO A 41 -4.34 4.55 3.20
N VAL A 42 -4.16 4.04 4.42
CA VAL A 42 -5.06 4.37 5.53
C VAL A 42 -4.94 5.85 5.88
N ASP A 43 -6.05 6.41 6.36
CA ASP A 43 -6.15 7.74 6.95
C ASP A 43 -6.39 7.60 8.46
N PRO A 44 -5.97 8.54 9.33
CA PRO A 44 -6.27 8.52 10.76
C PRO A 44 -7.74 8.28 11.10
N ASP A 45 -8.66 8.78 10.28
CA ASP A 45 -10.10 8.65 10.47
C ASP A 45 -10.66 7.27 10.06
N ASP A 46 -9.84 6.41 9.48
CA ASP A 46 -10.28 5.08 9.03
C ASP A 46 -10.41 4.04 10.16
N LEU A 47 -9.92 4.30 11.37
CA LEU A 47 -9.87 3.30 12.44
C LEU A 47 -11.18 2.54 12.64
N ALA A 48 -12.29 3.26 12.73
CA ALA A 48 -13.61 2.66 12.96
C ALA A 48 -14.07 1.78 11.78
N ARG A 49 -13.71 2.14 10.53
CA ARG A 49 -14.04 1.40 9.31
C ARG A 49 -13.07 0.25 9.04
N TRP A 50 -11.79 0.42 9.42
CA TRP A 50 -10.76 -0.60 9.31
C TRP A 50 -10.95 -1.74 10.32
N ARG A 51 -11.39 -1.43 11.53
CA ARG A 51 -11.52 -2.37 12.64
C ARG A 51 -12.32 -3.64 12.28
N PRO A 52 -13.49 -3.59 11.63
CA PRO A 52 -14.23 -4.79 11.24
C PRO A 52 -13.47 -5.70 10.28
N LEU A 53 -12.66 -5.13 9.36
CA LEU A 53 -11.81 -5.92 8.46
C LEU A 53 -10.68 -6.60 9.22
N TRP A 54 -10.06 -5.90 10.16
CA TRP A 54 -9.02 -6.44 11.03
C TRP A 54 -9.52 -7.58 11.91
N ASP A 55 -10.68 -7.41 12.51
CA ASP A 55 -11.32 -8.45 13.32
C ASP A 55 -11.70 -9.66 12.45
N GLY A 56 -12.22 -9.44 11.25
CA GLY A 56 -12.52 -10.49 10.28
C GLY A 56 -11.29 -11.27 9.82
N TYR A 57 -10.17 -10.58 9.56
CA TYR A 57 -8.88 -11.20 9.26
C TYR A 57 -8.40 -12.07 10.45
N ASN A 58 -8.45 -11.54 11.65
CA ASN A 58 -8.02 -12.25 12.86
C ASN A 58 -8.89 -13.49 13.12
N ALA A 59 -10.20 -13.36 12.96
CA ALA A 59 -11.14 -14.48 13.11
C ALA A 59 -10.86 -15.61 12.11
N PHE A 60 -10.52 -15.27 10.86
CA PHE A 60 -10.14 -16.25 9.84
C PHE A 60 -8.93 -17.11 10.26
N TYR A 61 -7.98 -16.53 11.02
CA TYR A 61 -6.82 -17.23 11.57
C TYR A 61 -7.03 -17.78 12.99
N GLY A 62 -8.27 -17.91 13.44
CA GLY A 62 -8.62 -18.49 14.75
C GLY A 62 -8.38 -17.56 15.93
N ARG A 63 -8.15 -16.26 15.72
CA ARG A 63 -8.02 -15.25 16.78
C ARG A 63 -9.36 -14.57 17.02
N ALA A 64 -10.30 -15.30 17.65
CA ALA A 64 -11.64 -14.83 17.99
C ALA A 64 -12.09 -15.46 19.32
N GLY A 65 -13.10 -14.88 19.95
CA GLY A 65 -13.59 -15.36 21.24
C GLY A 65 -12.51 -15.35 22.30
N ALA A 66 -12.23 -16.50 22.90
CA ALA A 66 -11.20 -16.64 23.94
C ALA A 66 -9.75 -16.39 23.46
N THR A 67 -9.53 -16.46 22.14
CA THR A 67 -8.20 -16.25 21.53
C THR A 67 -8.10 -14.91 20.79
N VAL A 68 -9.04 -14.00 20.99
CA VAL A 68 -9.04 -12.67 20.37
C VAL A 68 -7.76 -11.91 20.76
N LEU A 69 -7.24 -11.11 19.83
CA LEU A 69 -6.10 -10.26 20.11
C LEU A 69 -6.41 -9.27 21.24
N PRO A 70 -5.50 -9.09 22.20
CA PRO A 70 -5.64 -8.01 23.17
C PRO A 70 -5.82 -6.65 22.48
N GLU A 71 -6.71 -5.82 22.99
CA GLU A 71 -6.99 -4.49 22.43
C GLU A 71 -5.73 -3.62 22.25
N VAL A 72 -4.79 -3.76 23.19
CA VAL A 72 -3.51 -3.04 23.12
C VAL A 72 -2.72 -3.38 21.85
N VAL A 73 -2.77 -4.63 21.36
CA VAL A 73 -2.09 -5.05 20.13
C VAL A 73 -2.71 -4.33 18.93
N THR A 74 -4.04 -4.31 18.83
CA THR A 74 -4.77 -3.62 17.76
C THR A 74 -4.47 -2.13 17.74
N ARG A 75 -4.48 -1.48 18.91
CA ARG A 75 -4.19 -0.05 19.05
C ARG A 75 -2.74 0.29 18.65
N ILE A 76 -1.77 -0.51 19.10
CA ILE A 76 -0.36 -0.31 18.73
C ILE A 76 -0.18 -0.56 17.23
N THR A 77 -0.77 -1.61 16.68
CA THR A 77 -0.71 -1.90 15.24
C THR A 77 -1.25 -0.75 14.40
N TRP A 78 -2.40 -0.19 14.80
CA TRP A 78 -2.95 0.99 14.14
C TRP A 78 -2.02 2.20 14.22
N GLY A 79 -1.46 2.48 15.40
CA GLY A 79 -0.52 3.60 15.58
C GLY A 79 0.71 3.49 14.68
N ARG A 80 1.24 2.27 14.48
CA ARG A 80 2.37 2.02 13.59
C ARG A 80 2.09 2.38 12.14
N PHE A 81 0.88 2.18 11.64
CA PHE A 81 0.52 2.57 10.26
C PHE A 81 0.55 4.07 10.03
N LEU A 82 0.40 4.86 11.08
CA LEU A 82 0.36 6.31 11.04
C LEU A 82 1.71 6.96 11.41
N ASP A 83 2.65 6.18 11.92
CA ASP A 83 3.98 6.66 12.29
C ASP A 83 4.93 6.52 11.08
N PRO A 84 5.45 7.64 10.53
CA PRO A 84 6.37 7.60 9.39
C PRO A 84 7.73 6.98 9.71
N LEU A 85 8.06 6.77 10.99
CA LEU A 85 9.32 6.13 11.41
C LEU A 85 9.20 4.60 11.49
N GLU A 86 7.97 4.07 11.50
CA GLU A 86 7.74 2.63 11.50
C GLU A 86 7.79 2.08 10.05
N PRO A 87 8.48 0.95 9.82
CA PRO A 87 8.55 0.33 8.50
C PRO A 87 7.30 -0.47 8.13
N VAL A 88 6.18 -0.23 8.83
CA VAL A 88 4.91 -0.97 8.70
C VAL A 88 3.86 -0.05 8.09
N HIS A 89 3.21 -0.51 7.04
CA HIS A 89 2.28 0.29 6.26
C HIS A 89 0.97 -0.46 6.03
N ALA A 90 -0.10 0.31 5.81
CA ALA A 90 -1.41 -0.25 5.49
C ALA A 90 -2.03 0.41 4.25
N LEU A 91 -2.66 -0.43 3.43
CA LEU A 91 -3.56 -0.02 2.35
C LEU A 91 -4.96 -0.54 2.64
N VAL A 92 -5.96 0.19 2.20
CA VAL A 92 -7.35 -0.20 2.23
C VAL A 92 -7.97 -0.11 0.84
N ALA A 93 -8.94 -0.98 0.56
CA ALA A 93 -9.84 -0.86 -0.57
C ALA A 93 -11.14 -0.23 -0.07
N GLU A 94 -11.50 0.90 -0.66
CA GLU A 94 -12.68 1.70 -0.31
C GLU A 94 -13.71 1.67 -1.42
N ALA A 95 -14.95 1.35 -1.08
CA ALA A 95 -16.10 1.34 -1.98
C ALA A 95 -17.22 2.20 -1.39
N GLY A 96 -17.43 3.38 -1.95
CA GLY A 96 -18.31 4.37 -1.35
C GLY A 96 -17.87 4.75 0.06
N ALA A 97 -18.73 4.57 1.05
CA ALA A 97 -18.41 4.86 2.45
C ALA A 97 -17.76 3.69 3.21
N GLU A 98 -17.64 2.51 2.59
CA GLU A 98 -17.18 1.29 3.26
C GLU A 98 -15.74 0.96 2.90
N LEU A 99 -14.98 0.41 3.86
CA LEU A 99 -13.73 -0.28 3.58
C LEU A 99 -14.03 -1.77 3.37
N VAL A 100 -13.58 -2.29 2.23
CA VAL A 100 -13.94 -3.64 1.76
C VAL A 100 -12.77 -4.60 1.67
N GLY A 101 -11.56 -4.09 1.96
CA GLY A 101 -10.36 -4.90 2.03
C GLY A 101 -9.20 -4.15 2.67
N LEU A 102 -8.22 -4.90 3.16
CA LEU A 102 -6.99 -4.36 3.73
C LEU A 102 -5.77 -5.15 3.26
N ALA A 103 -4.62 -4.48 3.23
CA ALA A 103 -3.30 -5.08 3.09
C ALA A 103 -2.34 -4.38 4.04
N HIS A 104 -1.64 -5.16 4.88
CA HIS A 104 -0.55 -4.67 5.72
C HIS A 104 0.76 -5.21 5.17
N TYR A 105 1.76 -4.35 5.05
CA TYR A 105 3.05 -4.72 4.54
C TYR A 105 4.16 -3.96 5.25
N LEU A 106 5.36 -4.52 5.21
CA LEU A 106 6.52 -3.91 5.85
C LEU A 106 7.77 -4.08 4.98
N PHE A 107 8.69 -3.13 5.11
CA PHE A 107 10.00 -3.22 4.52
C PHE A 107 11.03 -3.67 5.55
N HIS A 108 11.94 -4.55 5.14
CA HIS A 108 13.05 -4.98 5.97
C HIS A 108 14.33 -5.13 5.15
N ARG A 109 15.47 -5.11 5.83
CA ARG A 109 16.77 -5.34 5.21
C ARG A 109 17.00 -6.83 4.94
N SER A 110 17.81 -7.10 3.94
CA SER A 110 18.36 -8.43 3.63
C SER A 110 19.89 -8.37 3.79
N THR A 111 20.49 -9.47 4.17
CA THR A 111 21.96 -9.57 4.25
C THR A 111 22.62 -9.88 2.91
N ILE A 112 21.85 -10.25 1.91
CA ILE A 112 22.32 -10.61 0.56
C ILE A 112 21.82 -9.65 -0.53
N LEU A 113 21.08 -8.59 -0.16
CA LEU A 113 20.58 -7.56 -1.06
C LEU A 113 20.85 -6.19 -0.47
N ILE A 114 21.22 -5.24 -1.31
CA ILE A 114 21.37 -3.82 -0.94
C ILE A 114 20.00 -3.19 -0.78
N GLU A 115 19.11 -3.47 -1.70
CA GLU A 115 17.74 -2.98 -1.76
C GLU A 115 16.89 -3.58 -0.63
N PRO A 116 15.85 -2.87 -0.16
CA PRO A 116 14.92 -3.42 0.80
C PRO A 116 14.11 -4.58 0.22
N THR A 117 13.64 -5.43 1.11
CA THR A 117 12.66 -6.49 0.80
C THR A 117 11.33 -6.11 1.43
N CYS A 118 10.22 -6.37 0.74
CA CYS A 118 8.89 -6.14 1.26
C CYS A 118 8.22 -7.46 1.63
N TYR A 119 7.65 -7.52 2.83
CA TYR A 119 6.81 -8.60 3.29
C TYR A 119 5.36 -8.15 3.34
N LEU A 120 4.47 -8.76 2.54
CA LEU A 120 3.02 -8.58 2.67
C LEU A 120 2.56 -9.48 3.81
N GLN A 121 2.31 -8.85 4.96
CA GLN A 121 2.01 -9.52 6.22
C GLN A 121 0.57 -10.02 6.27
N ASP A 122 -0.39 -9.16 5.94
CA ASP A 122 -1.82 -9.42 6.03
C ASP A 122 -2.51 -9.00 4.74
N LEU A 123 -3.46 -9.82 4.28
CA LEU A 123 -4.34 -9.51 3.15
C LEU A 123 -5.73 -10.04 3.46
N PHE A 124 -6.72 -9.17 3.43
CA PHE A 124 -8.09 -9.55 3.68
C PHE A 124 -9.07 -8.81 2.75
N THR A 125 -10.09 -9.51 2.32
CA THR A 125 -11.23 -8.97 1.58
C THR A 125 -12.51 -9.36 2.31
N ALA A 126 -13.37 -8.39 2.58
CA ALA A 126 -14.67 -8.60 3.16
C ALA A 126 -15.43 -9.69 2.38
N PRO A 127 -16.14 -10.63 3.04
CA PRO A 127 -16.78 -11.77 2.36
C PRO A 127 -17.66 -11.37 1.18
N ALA A 128 -18.46 -10.30 1.31
CA ALA A 128 -19.34 -9.79 0.27
C ALA A 128 -18.59 -9.22 -0.97
N TRP A 129 -17.29 -8.96 -0.83
CA TRP A 129 -16.45 -8.37 -1.89
C TRP A 129 -15.44 -9.34 -2.49
N ARG A 130 -15.48 -10.61 -2.07
CA ARG A 130 -14.64 -11.67 -2.66
C ARG A 130 -15.04 -11.94 -4.10
N GLY A 131 -14.08 -12.38 -4.92
CA GLY A 131 -14.30 -12.64 -6.34
C GLY A 131 -14.41 -11.39 -7.23
N ARG A 132 -14.37 -10.17 -6.65
CA ARG A 132 -14.47 -8.89 -7.38
C ARG A 132 -13.13 -8.22 -7.65
N GLY A 133 -12.01 -8.92 -7.49
CA GLY A 133 -10.68 -8.39 -7.80
C GLY A 133 -10.01 -7.58 -6.69
N VAL A 134 -10.67 -7.33 -5.53
CA VAL A 134 -10.15 -6.50 -4.43
C VAL A 134 -8.77 -6.98 -3.95
N GLY A 135 -8.61 -8.28 -3.67
CA GLY A 135 -7.34 -8.84 -3.21
C GLY A 135 -6.21 -8.67 -4.23
N ARG A 136 -6.50 -8.84 -5.52
CA ARG A 136 -5.54 -8.59 -6.61
C ARG A 136 -5.13 -7.13 -6.65
N ALA A 137 -6.08 -6.21 -6.59
CA ALA A 137 -5.80 -4.77 -6.61
C ALA A 137 -4.95 -4.32 -5.42
N LEU A 138 -5.21 -4.86 -4.21
CA LEU A 138 -4.39 -4.59 -3.03
C LEU A 138 -2.95 -5.07 -3.22
N ILE A 139 -2.73 -6.29 -3.75
CA ILE A 139 -1.37 -6.80 -4.02
C ILE A 139 -0.67 -5.94 -5.08
N GLU A 140 -1.35 -5.55 -6.15
CA GLU A 140 -0.76 -4.69 -7.18
C GLU A 140 -0.41 -3.29 -6.63
N ALA A 141 -1.23 -2.74 -5.74
CA ALA A 141 -0.93 -1.49 -5.06
C ALA A 141 0.30 -1.62 -4.16
N VAL A 142 0.44 -2.71 -3.39
CA VAL A 142 1.67 -3.01 -2.62
C VAL A 142 2.86 -3.16 -3.56
N ARG A 143 2.71 -3.87 -4.69
CA ARG A 143 3.77 -4.00 -5.71
C ARG A 143 4.22 -2.64 -6.25
N ALA A 144 3.29 -1.71 -6.48
CA ALA A 144 3.62 -0.35 -6.90
C ALA A 144 4.41 0.41 -5.83
N ARG A 145 4.05 0.25 -4.53
CA ARG A 145 4.82 0.80 -3.41
C ARG A 145 6.22 0.21 -3.31
N CYS A 146 6.37 -1.10 -3.55
CA CYS A 146 7.68 -1.76 -3.60
C CYS A 146 8.57 -1.16 -4.70
N ARG A 147 8.03 -0.96 -5.90
CA ARG A 147 8.78 -0.32 -7.01
C ARG A 147 9.19 1.10 -6.66
N ALA A 148 8.31 1.91 -6.09
CA ALA A 148 8.60 3.28 -5.67
C ALA A 148 9.67 3.35 -4.57
N ALA A 149 9.73 2.35 -3.68
CA ALA A 149 10.74 2.22 -2.64
C ALA A 149 12.04 1.57 -3.13
N GLY A 150 12.15 1.17 -4.39
CA GLY A 150 13.30 0.45 -4.93
C GLY A 150 13.49 -0.93 -4.31
N ALA A 151 12.43 -1.60 -3.85
CA ALA A 151 12.54 -2.91 -3.25
C ALA A 151 12.84 -3.98 -4.31
N ALA A 152 13.78 -4.88 -3.98
CA ALA A 152 14.19 -5.96 -4.88
C ALA A 152 13.19 -7.12 -4.90
N ARG A 153 12.37 -7.25 -3.86
CA ARG A 153 11.47 -8.40 -3.71
C ARG A 153 10.23 -8.05 -2.90
N LEU A 154 9.08 -8.60 -3.32
CA LEU A 154 7.83 -8.69 -2.57
C LEU A 154 7.53 -10.17 -2.35
N TYR A 155 7.23 -10.57 -1.12
CA TYR A 155 6.85 -11.94 -0.79
C TYR A 155 5.80 -11.98 0.32
N TRP A 156 5.13 -13.11 0.45
CA TRP A 156 4.14 -13.38 1.50
C TRP A 156 4.07 -14.86 1.85
N HIS A 157 3.43 -15.18 2.96
CA HIS A 157 3.12 -16.54 3.35
C HIS A 157 1.62 -16.76 3.37
N THR A 158 1.19 -17.98 3.11
CA THR A 158 -0.19 -18.41 3.27
C THR A 158 -0.22 -19.86 3.76
N GLN A 159 -1.32 -20.23 4.42
CA GLN A 159 -1.50 -21.62 4.81
C GLN A 159 -1.67 -22.49 3.56
N ALA A 160 -1.07 -23.70 3.57
CA ALA A 160 -1.17 -24.65 2.47
C ALA A 160 -2.65 -25.00 2.14
N ALA A 161 -3.50 -25.04 3.18
CA ALA A 161 -4.93 -25.32 3.06
C ALA A 161 -5.75 -24.15 2.49
N ASN A 162 -5.19 -22.93 2.39
CA ASN A 162 -5.91 -21.76 1.89
C ASN A 162 -6.02 -21.75 0.35
N ALA A 163 -6.76 -22.71 -0.19
CA ALA A 163 -6.90 -22.90 -1.63
C ALA A 163 -7.47 -21.66 -2.35
N THR A 164 -8.33 -20.90 -1.70
CA THR A 164 -8.93 -19.68 -2.29
C THR A 164 -7.89 -18.60 -2.52
N ALA A 165 -7.03 -18.32 -1.54
CA ALA A 165 -5.96 -17.33 -1.69
C ALA A 165 -4.89 -17.85 -2.66
N ARG A 166 -4.55 -19.14 -2.61
CA ARG A 166 -3.56 -19.74 -3.51
C ARG A 166 -3.94 -19.61 -4.98
N ARG A 167 -5.21 -19.81 -5.35
CA ARG A 167 -5.67 -19.56 -6.74
C ARG A 167 -5.38 -18.13 -7.22
N LEU A 168 -5.50 -17.13 -6.34
CA LEU A 168 -5.12 -15.76 -6.66
C LEU A 168 -3.60 -15.65 -6.82
N TYR A 169 -2.85 -16.21 -5.87
CA TYR A 169 -1.39 -16.07 -5.81
C TYR A 169 -0.70 -16.78 -6.97
N ASP A 170 -1.13 -17.97 -7.33
CA ASP A 170 -0.61 -18.74 -8.48
C ASP A 170 -0.77 -18.00 -9.82
N GLY A 171 -1.77 -17.09 -9.89
CA GLY A 171 -1.99 -16.24 -11.06
C GLY A 171 -1.18 -14.93 -11.10
N ILE A 172 -0.37 -14.61 -10.07
CA ILE A 172 0.36 -13.34 -9.94
C ILE A 172 1.80 -13.48 -9.45
N ALA A 173 2.17 -14.64 -8.90
CA ALA A 173 3.51 -14.94 -8.39
C ALA A 173 3.79 -16.44 -8.49
N GLY A 174 5.08 -16.82 -8.51
CA GLY A 174 5.49 -18.21 -8.37
C GLY A 174 5.61 -18.62 -6.90
N PRO A 175 5.38 -19.91 -6.56
CA PRO A 175 5.67 -20.43 -5.23
C PRO A 175 7.17 -20.39 -4.94
N ALA A 176 7.53 -20.10 -3.69
CA ALA A 176 8.89 -20.22 -3.22
C ALA A 176 9.12 -21.63 -2.62
N GLU A 177 10.33 -22.16 -2.80
CA GLU A 177 10.70 -23.50 -2.27
C GLU A 177 11.13 -23.45 -0.79
N PHE A 178 10.64 -22.46 -0.03
CA PHE A 178 11.01 -22.30 1.38
C PHE A 178 9.94 -22.84 2.32
N VAL A 179 10.40 -23.48 3.38
CA VAL A 179 9.55 -23.90 4.51
C VAL A 179 9.75 -22.90 5.66
N VAL A 180 8.67 -22.48 6.29
CA VAL A 180 8.71 -21.57 7.43
C VAL A 180 8.76 -22.35 8.74
N TYR A 181 9.76 -22.07 9.56
CA TYR A 181 9.85 -22.57 10.93
C TYR A 181 9.52 -21.45 11.91
N ARG A 182 8.79 -21.78 12.99
CA ARG A 182 8.41 -20.85 14.05
C ARG A 182 8.59 -21.49 15.41
N THR A 183 9.22 -20.77 16.34
CA THR A 183 9.28 -21.13 17.75
C THR A 183 8.66 -20.01 18.59
N PRO A 184 7.79 -20.34 19.57
CA PRO A 184 7.37 -19.34 20.59
C PRO A 184 8.56 -18.93 21.43
N LEU A 185 8.54 -17.70 21.96
CA LEU A 185 9.51 -17.13 22.90
C LEU A 185 8.78 -16.79 24.21
#